data_dd187bafc3dd3bd835c6f15ffa60437b
#
_entry.id   dd187bafc3dd3bd835c6f15ffa60437b
#
_cell.length_a   1.000
_cell.length_b   1.000
_cell.length_c   1.000
_cell.angle_alpha   90.00
_cell.angle_beta   90.00
_cell.angle_gamma   90.00
#
_symmetry.space_group_name_H-M   'P 1'
#
loop_
_entity.id
_entity.type
_entity.pdbx_description
1 polymer ?
#
loop_
_entity_poly.entity_id
_entity_poly.type
_entity_poly.pdbx_seq_one_letter_code
_entity_poly.pdbx_strand_id
1 'polypeptide(L)'
;VNDTPDHIRKKQREIWFSKPLEERMRLGLELIQEVNQQIEDRIRTQNPTFSEGEIRAEFVRQMYKDELSAHYLEGVTQWILEKYSQRSNP
;
A
#
# COMPACT_ATOMS: atom_id res chain seq x y z
N VAL A 1 18.12 -14.72 1.79
CA VAL A 1 18.81 -15.38 0.70
C VAL A 1 17.78 -15.98 -0.25
N ASN A 2 17.97 -15.73 -1.51
CA ASN A 2 17.03 -16.19 -2.51
C ASN A 2 17.64 -17.40 -3.25
N ASP A 3 17.18 -18.58 -2.90
CA ASP A 3 17.71 -19.83 -3.42
C ASP A 3 16.96 -20.33 -4.65
N THR A 4 16.08 -19.50 -5.22
CA THR A 4 15.33 -19.91 -6.43
C THR A 4 16.28 -19.99 -7.62
N PRO A 5 16.39 -21.15 -8.29
CA PRO A 5 17.25 -21.29 -9.48
C PRO A 5 16.82 -20.36 -10.63
N ASP A 6 17.78 -19.91 -11.43
CA ASP A 6 17.53 -18.96 -12.51
C ASP A 6 16.52 -19.49 -13.54
N HIS A 7 16.56 -20.79 -13.86
CA HIS A 7 15.62 -21.37 -14.83
C HIS A 7 14.18 -21.34 -14.32
N ILE A 8 13.98 -21.44 -13.00
CA ILE A 8 12.65 -21.33 -12.39
C ILE A 8 12.18 -19.89 -12.42
N ARG A 9 13.05 -18.94 -12.12
CA ARG A 9 12.72 -17.49 -12.20
C ARG A 9 12.33 -17.10 -13.62
N LYS A 10 13.08 -17.59 -14.61
CA LYS A 10 12.78 -17.33 -16.00
C LYS A 10 11.42 -17.89 -16.39
N LYS A 11 11.12 -19.12 -15.97
CA LYS A 11 9.84 -19.75 -16.24
C LYS A 11 8.69 -19.01 -15.57
N GLN A 12 8.88 -18.56 -14.31
CA GLN A 12 7.87 -17.76 -13.60
C GLN A 12 7.59 -16.46 -14.32
N ARG A 13 8.62 -15.78 -14.83
CA ARG A 13 8.46 -14.56 -15.63
C ARG A 13 7.71 -14.82 -16.93
N GLU A 14 8.04 -15.90 -17.62
CA GLU A 14 7.37 -16.28 -18.86
C GLU A 14 5.88 -16.53 -18.62
N ILE A 15 5.54 -17.25 -17.55
CA ILE A 15 4.15 -17.50 -17.18
C ILE A 15 3.44 -16.19 -16.86
N TRP A 16 4.06 -15.33 -16.07
CA TRP A 16 3.50 -14.01 -15.70
C TRP A 16 3.24 -13.15 -16.94
N PHE A 17 4.25 -13.04 -17.83
CA PHE A 17 4.14 -12.20 -19.01
C PHE A 17 3.27 -12.82 -20.12
N SER A 18 2.93 -14.12 -20.01
CA SER A 18 1.97 -14.73 -20.92
C SER A 18 0.52 -14.33 -20.60
N LYS A 19 0.26 -13.81 -19.40
CA LYS A 19 -1.06 -13.37 -19.00
C LYS A 19 -1.40 -12.03 -19.65
N PRO A 20 -2.68 -11.79 -19.98
CA PRO A 20 -3.10 -10.47 -20.46
C PRO A 20 -2.75 -9.36 -19.45
N LEU A 21 -2.45 -8.17 -19.96
CA LEU A 21 -2.10 -7.03 -19.12
C LEU A 21 -3.16 -6.75 -18.06
N GLU A 22 -4.43 -6.82 -18.44
CA GLU A 22 -5.55 -6.58 -17.50
C GLU A 22 -5.53 -7.57 -16.33
N GLU A 23 -5.26 -8.85 -16.63
CA GLU A 23 -5.19 -9.87 -15.59
C GLU A 23 -4.01 -9.64 -14.65
N ARG A 24 -2.84 -9.28 -15.20
CA ARG A 24 -1.67 -8.96 -14.38
C ARG A 24 -1.94 -7.76 -13.47
N MET A 25 -2.59 -6.72 -13.98
CA MET A 25 -2.94 -5.55 -13.19
C MET A 25 -3.93 -5.92 -12.08
N ARG A 26 -4.94 -6.72 -12.38
CA ARG A 26 -5.91 -7.17 -11.39
C ARG A 26 -5.25 -7.95 -10.26
N LEU A 27 -4.39 -8.91 -10.61
CA LEU A 27 -3.68 -9.72 -9.61
C LEU A 27 -2.75 -8.88 -8.75
N GLY A 28 -2.04 -7.93 -9.37
CA GLY A 28 -1.17 -7.00 -8.65
C GLY A 28 -1.94 -6.13 -7.68
N LEU A 29 -3.09 -5.60 -8.09
CA LEU A 29 -3.94 -4.77 -7.24
C LEU A 29 -4.53 -5.57 -6.08
N GLU A 30 -4.96 -6.81 -6.33
CA GLU A 30 -5.46 -7.69 -5.27
C GLU A 30 -4.40 -7.93 -4.19
N LEU A 31 -3.17 -8.21 -4.61
CA LEU A 31 -2.07 -8.42 -3.68
C LEU A 31 -1.76 -7.17 -2.87
N ILE A 32 -1.71 -6.02 -3.53
CA ILE A 32 -1.48 -4.73 -2.86
C ILE A 32 -2.57 -4.44 -1.84
N GLN A 33 -3.83 -4.67 -2.19
CA GLN A 33 -4.96 -4.46 -1.29
C GLN A 33 -4.88 -5.37 -0.07
N GLU A 34 -4.50 -6.63 -0.25
CA GLU A 34 -4.36 -7.57 0.85
C GLU A 34 -3.27 -7.15 1.82
N VAL A 35 -2.10 -6.78 1.31
CA VAL A 35 -0.98 -6.31 2.14
C VAL A 35 -1.35 -5.01 2.85
N ASN A 36 -1.97 -4.08 2.14
CA ASN A 36 -2.41 -2.81 2.70
C ASN A 36 -3.44 -3.01 3.82
N GLN A 37 -4.36 -3.94 3.63
CA GLN A 37 -5.37 -4.25 4.64
C GLN A 37 -4.74 -4.76 5.93
N GLN A 38 -3.75 -5.64 5.83
CA GLN A 38 -3.02 -6.15 6.99
C GLN A 38 -2.32 -5.02 7.76
N ILE A 39 -1.68 -4.11 7.05
CA ILE A 39 -0.99 -2.97 7.68
C ILE A 39 -2.00 -2.04 8.35
N GLU A 40 -3.09 -1.74 7.69
CA GLU A 40 -4.15 -0.88 8.23
C GLU A 40 -4.79 -1.48 9.47
N ASP A 41 -5.05 -2.78 9.46
CA ASP A 41 -5.63 -3.48 10.61
C ASP A 41 -4.70 -3.42 11.81
N ARG A 42 -3.39 -3.54 11.58
CA ARG A 42 -2.40 -3.39 12.65
C ARG A 42 -2.42 -1.98 13.21
N ILE A 43 -2.50 -0.96 12.35
CA ILE A 43 -2.58 0.44 12.78
C ILE A 43 -3.84 0.67 13.62
N ARG A 44 -4.98 0.14 13.21
CA ARG A 44 -6.23 0.23 13.96
C ARG A 44 -6.11 -0.39 15.34
N THR A 45 -5.49 -1.57 15.41
CA THR A 45 -5.31 -2.28 16.67
C THR A 45 -4.42 -1.49 17.63
N GLN A 46 -3.36 -0.88 17.11
CA GLN A 46 -2.42 -0.09 17.91
C GLN A 46 -2.99 1.29 18.30
N ASN A 47 -3.95 1.79 17.52
CA ASN A 47 -4.49 3.15 17.69
C ASN A 47 -6.01 3.13 17.57
N PRO A 48 -6.73 2.57 18.56
CA PRO A 48 -8.17 2.37 18.45
C PRO A 48 -9.00 3.65 18.35
N THR A 49 -8.41 4.80 18.68
CA THR A 49 -9.10 6.10 18.59
C THR A 49 -8.86 6.82 17.26
N PHE A 50 -8.03 6.27 16.36
CA PHE A 50 -7.76 6.91 15.07
C PHE A 50 -8.99 6.87 14.17
N SER A 51 -9.22 8.00 13.48
CA SER A 51 -10.19 8.07 12.40
C SER A 51 -9.63 7.35 11.15
N GLU A 52 -10.49 7.08 10.17
CA GLU A 52 -10.04 6.48 8.91
C GLU A 52 -8.97 7.32 8.21
N GLY A 53 -9.10 8.65 8.25
CA GLY A 53 -8.09 9.55 7.69
C GLY A 53 -6.75 9.42 8.41
N GLU A 54 -6.77 9.33 9.74
CA GLU A 54 -5.56 9.16 10.53
C GLU A 54 -4.88 7.82 10.24
N ILE A 55 -5.66 6.76 10.06
CA ILE A 55 -5.14 5.43 9.70
C ILE A 55 -4.46 5.49 8.33
N ARG A 56 -5.07 6.13 7.35
CA ARG A 56 -4.50 6.30 6.02
C ARG A 56 -3.21 7.13 6.07
N ALA A 57 -3.21 8.22 6.83
CA ALA A 57 -2.03 9.05 6.98
C ALA A 57 -0.88 8.28 7.61
N GLU A 58 -1.15 7.50 8.66
CA GLU A 58 -0.14 6.68 9.31
C GLU A 58 0.37 5.57 8.37
N PHE A 59 -0.50 4.97 7.59
CA PHE A 59 -0.12 4.00 6.57
C PHE A 59 0.90 4.60 5.60
N VAL A 60 0.63 5.79 5.09
CA VAL A 60 1.53 6.47 4.13
C VAL A 60 2.86 6.79 4.79
N ARG A 61 2.86 7.25 6.05
CA ARG A 61 4.10 7.51 6.77
C ARG A 61 4.96 6.27 6.88
N GLN A 62 4.37 5.14 7.26
CA GLN A 62 5.10 3.89 7.43
C GLN A 62 5.66 3.36 6.11
N MET A 63 4.90 3.50 5.03
CA MET A 63 5.30 2.97 3.73
C MET A 63 6.40 3.80 3.05
N TYR A 64 6.40 5.11 3.24
CA TYR A 64 7.24 6.00 2.45
C TYR A 64 8.24 6.83 3.25
N LYS A 65 8.39 6.57 4.54
CA LYS A 65 9.29 7.34 5.42
C LYS A 65 10.74 7.35 4.94
N ASP A 66 11.18 6.29 4.27
CA ASP A 66 12.56 6.15 3.80
C ASP A 66 12.74 6.65 2.36
N GLU A 67 11.66 6.86 1.65
CA GLU A 67 11.68 7.24 0.23
C GLU A 67 11.37 8.72 0.01
N LEU A 68 10.59 9.33 0.90
CA LEU A 68 10.16 10.72 0.79
C LEU A 68 10.74 11.55 1.91
N SER A 69 11.03 12.83 1.63
CA SER A 69 11.46 13.75 2.67
C SER A 69 10.35 13.95 3.70
N ALA A 70 10.74 14.26 4.94
CA ALA A 70 9.78 14.51 6.01
C ALA A 70 8.80 15.63 5.66
N HIS A 71 9.29 16.69 5.01
CA HIS A 71 8.46 17.81 4.59
C HIS A 71 7.40 17.40 3.56
N TYR A 72 7.80 16.65 2.55
CA TYR A 72 6.88 16.15 1.53
C TYR A 72 5.85 15.20 2.12
N LEU A 73 6.31 14.30 2.97
CA LEU A 73 5.46 13.31 3.63
C LEU A 73 4.41 13.99 4.52
N GLU A 74 4.81 15.02 5.24
CA GLU A 74 3.88 15.81 6.06
C GLU A 74 2.80 16.46 5.19
N GLY A 75 3.17 17.03 4.04
CA GLY A 75 2.21 17.61 3.10
C GLY A 75 1.21 16.60 2.59
N VAL A 76 1.67 15.39 2.23
CA VAL A 76 0.79 14.32 1.74
C VAL A 76 -0.16 13.86 2.85
N THR A 77 0.33 13.70 4.07
CA THR A 77 -0.53 13.25 5.18
C THR A 77 -1.58 14.31 5.54
N GLN A 78 -1.23 15.58 5.50
CA GLN A 78 -2.20 16.67 5.73
C GLN A 78 -3.28 16.65 4.64
N TRP A 79 -2.90 16.47 3.39
CA TRP A 79 -3.86 16.38 2.29
C TRP A 79 -4.83 15.20 2.49
N ILE A 80 -4.32 14.05 2.92
CA ILE A 80 -5.15 12.88 3.21
C ILE A 80 -6.15 13.19 4.32
N LEU A 81 -5.71 13.79 5.41
CA LEU A 81 -6.55 14.14 6.54
C LEU A 81 -7.67 15.10 6.13
N GLU A 82 -7.35 16.10 5.32
CA GLU A 82 -8.34 17.04 4.80
C GLU A 82 -9.36 16.36 3.90
N LYS A 83 -8.91 15.47 3.02
CA LYS A 83 -9.80 14.72 2.13
C LYS A 83 -10.80 13.88 2.91
N TYR A 84 -10.33 13.14 3.91
CA TYR A 84 -11.21 12.30 4.72
C TYR A 84 -12.14 13.11 5.60
N SER A 85 -11.70 14.26 6.09
CA SER A 85 -12.55 15.18 6.84
C SER A 85 -13.71 15.69 5.97
N GLN A 86 -13.44 16.06 4.71
CA GLN A 86 -14.47 16.50 3.77
C GLN A 86 -15.48 15.39 3.45
N ARG A 87 -14.99 14.15 3.37
CA ARG A 87 -15.87 13.00 3.13
C ARG A 87 -16.81 12.72 4.30
N SER A 88 -16.36 13.01 5.50
CA SER A 88 -17.15 12.78 6.71
C SER A 88 -18.22 13.84 6.92
N ASN A 89 -18.15 14.95 6.19
CA ASN A 89 -19.09 16.05 6.27
C ASN A 89 -20.07 15.94 5.11
N PRO A 90 -21.32 15.54 5.38
CA PRO A 90 -22.35 15.49 4.34
C PRO A 90 -22.72 16.86 3.82
#